data_dda28c1be0138c28794660424dbf99bd
#
_entry.id   dda28c1be0138c28794660424dbf99bd
#
_cell.length_a   1.000
_cell.length_b   1.000
_cell.length_c   1.000
_cell.angle_alpha   90.00
_cell.angle_beta   90.00
_cell.angle_gamma   90.00
#
_symmetry.space_group_name_H-M   'P 1'
#
loop_
_entity.id
_entity.type
_entity.pdbx_description
1 polymer ?
#
loop_
_entity_poly.entity_id
_entity_poly.type
_entity_poly.pdbx_seq_one_letter_code
_entity_poly.pdbx_strand_id
1 'polypeptide(L)'
;MDEESIVVETGGIGYHIYTTGQTFRYLPSVGEEVKVYTYLHVREDAMLLFGFLTKDELKIYKLLLGVSGIGPKGALAILSVMTTDDLRFAVLGDDAKAIAKAPGVGTKTAQRLILELKDK
;
A
#
# COMPACT_ATOMS: atom_id res chain seq x y z
N MET A 1 2.27 -0.45 -15.03
CA MET A 1 3.22 0.25 -14.15
C MET A 1 4.06 -0.77 -13.41
N ASP A 2 5.33 -0.58 -13.42
CA ASP A 2 6.21 -1.47 -12.71
C ASP A 2 6.06 -1.28 -11.20
N GLU A 3 6.09 -2.37 -10.48
CA GLU A 3 6.07 -2.32 -9.04
C GLU A 3 7.41 -1.83 -8.54
N GLU A 4 7.38 -0.93 -7.58
CA GLU A 4 8.61 -0.44 -6.99
C GLU A 4 9.02 -1.37 -5.86
N SER A 5 10.29 -1.64 -5.77
CA SER A 5 10.81 -2.53 -4.75
C SER A 5 12.17 -2.06 -4.26
N ILE A 6 12.51 -2.50 -3.07
CA ILE A 6 13.80 -2.20 -2.45
C ILE A 6 14.36 -3.48 -1.84
N VAL A 7 15.67 -3.46 -1.57
CA VAL A 7 16.31 -4.53 -0.83
C VAL A 7 16.84 -3.94 0.46
N VAL A 8 16.42 -4.49 1.59
CA VAL A 8 16.88 -4.09 2.90
C VAL A 8 17.68 -5.23 3.51
N GLU A 9 18.93 -4.95 3.88
CA GLU A 9 19.78 -5.94 4.50
C GLU A 9 19.71 -5.83 6.02
N THR A 10 19.54 -6.98 6.67
CA THR A 10 19.61 -7.04 8.12
C THR A 10 20.11 -8.42 8.52
N GLY A 11 21.08 -8.47 9.43
CA GLY A 11 21.67 -9.72 9.87
C GLY A 11 22.30 -10.54 8.76
N GLY A 12 22.80 -9.89 7.71
CA GLY A 12 23.42 -10.58 6.58
C GLY A 12 22.44 -11.11 5.55
N ILE A 13 21.14 -10.84 5.72
CA ILE A 13 20.11 -11.29 4.78
C ILE A 13 19.52 -10.08 4.07
N GLY A 14 19.41 -10.16 2.74
CA GLY A 14 18.73 -9.14 1.94
C GLY A 14 17.27 -9.49 1.75
N TYR A 15 16.39 -8.59 2.16
CA TYR A 15 14.94 -8.76 1.99
C TYR A 15 14.45 -7.93 0.84
N HIS A 16 13.81 -8.59 -0.13
CA HIS A 16 13.19 -7.91 -1.26
C HIS A 16 11.78 -7.46 -0.85
N ILE A 17 11.56 -6.15 -0.82
CA ILE A 17 10.32 -5.58 -0.29
C ILE A 17 9.68 -4.72 -1.35
N TYR A 18 8.41 -4.99 -1.66
CA TYR A 18 7.62 -4.16 -2.56
C TYR A 18 7.02 -3.00 -1.78
N THR A 19 7.00 -1.83 -2.38
CA THR A 19 6.51 -0.64 -1.71
C THR A 19 5.87 0.32 -2.71
N THR A 20 5.37 1.44 -2.21
CA THR A 20 4.73 2.45 -3.06
C THR A 20 5.75 3.46 -3.57
N GLY A 21 5.37 4.18 -4.65
CA GLY A 21 6.20 5.28 -5.14
C GLY A 21 6.37 6.38 -4.11
N GLN A 22 5.37 6.61 -3.27
CA GLN A 22 5.48 7.61 -2.21
C GLN A 22 6.50 7.21 -1.16
N THR A 23 6.45 5.96 -0.70
CA THR A 23 7.44 5.44 0.24
C THR A 23 8.83 5.52 -0.38
N PHE A 24 8.96 5.14 -1.64
CA PHE A 24 10.24 5.16 -2.34
C PHE A 24 10.89 6.55 -2.33
N ARG A 25 10.10 7.60 -2.47
CA ARG A 25 10.61 8.98 -2.47
C ARG A 25 11.22 9.41 -1.15
N TYR A 26 10.78 8.83 -0.05
CA TYR A 26 11.22 9.23 1.29
C TYR A 26 12.24 8.29 1.90
N LEU A 27 12.77 7.35 1.10
CA LEU A 27 13.79 6.44 1.58
C LEU A 27 15.12 7.17 1.76
N PRO A 28 15.91 6.79 2.78
CA PRO A 28 17.25 7.33 2.91
C PRO A 28 18.17 6.81 1.80
N SER A 29 19.35 7.37 1.72
CA SER A 29 20.34 6.95 0.72
C SER A 29 20.77 5.52 0.95
N VAL A 30 21.18 4.85 -0.13
CA VAL A 30 21.72 3.50 -0.05
C VAL A 30 22.91 3.49 0.92
N GLY A 31 22.91 2.51 1.81
CA GLY A 31 23.96 2.39 2.83
C GLY A 31 23.54 2.96 4.18
N GLU A 32 22.46 3.72 4.25
CA GLU A 32 21.95 4.25 5.51
C GLU A 32 20.96 3.28 6.15
N GLU A 33 20.80 3.38 7.46
CA GLU A 33 19.83 2.55 8.18
C GLU A 33 18.41 3.02 7.89
N VAL A 34 17.50 2.06 7.82
CA VAL A 34 16.08 2.35 7.61
C VAL A 34 15.25 1.34 8.39
N LYS A 35 14.13 1.82 8.93
CA LYS A 35 13.15 0.96 9.57
C LYS A 35 11.93 0.86 8.65
N VAL A 36 11.56 -0.35 8.28
CA VAL A 36 10.45 -0.61 7.37
C VAL A 36 9.43 -1.49 8.06
N TYR A 37 8.19 -1.07 8.07
CA TYR A 37 7.08 -1.85 8.60
C TYR A 37 6.55 -2.74 7.49
N THR A 38 6.60 -4.05 7.68
CA THR A 38 6.33 -5.00 6.60
C THR A 38 5.09 -5.84 6.83
N TYR A 39 4.51 -6.30 5.73
CA TYR A 39 3.44 -7.26 5.72
C TYR A 39 3.85 -8.43 4.81
N LEU A 40 3.81 -9.64 5.36
CA LEU A 40 4.15 -10.84 4.58
C LEU A 40 2.87 -11.41 3.97
N HIS A 41 2.83 -11.42 2.64
CA HIS A 41 1.72 -11.97 1.89
C HIS A 41 2.12 -13.36 1.40
N VAL A 42 1.42 -14.39 1.88
CA VAL A 42 1.71 -15.78 1.54
C VAL A 42 0.66 -16.30 0.59
N ARG A 43 1.12 -16.86 -0.53
CA ARG A 43 0.27 -17.52 -1.50
C ARG A 43 0.85 -18.92 -1.74
N GLU A 44 0.10 -19.76 -2.46
CA GLU A 44 0.57 -21.13 -2.76
C GLU A 44 1.93 -21.13 -3.45
N ASP A 45 2.15 -20.19 -4.34
CA ASP A 45 3.32 -20.17 -5.22
C ASP A 45 4.34 -19.09 -4.88
N ALA A 46 4.09 -18.28 -3.84
CA ALA A 46 4.97 -17.16 -3.54
C ALA A 46 4.79 -16.65 -2.12
N MET A 47 5.87 -16.03 -1.61
CA MET A 47 5.85 -15.27 -0.36
C MET A 47 6.41 -13.89 -0.69
N LEU A 48 5.58 -12.86 -0.52
CA LEU A 48 5.94 -11.50 -0.88
C LEU A 48 5.93 -10.59 0.33
N LEU A 49 6.96 -9.75 0.45
CA LEU A 49 7.01 -8.74 1.51
C LEU A 49 6.62 -7.39 0.93
N PHE A 50 5.71 -6.72 1.62
CA PHE A 50 5.30 -5.36 1.31
C PHE A 50 5.68 -4.47 2.48
N GLY A 51 6.22 -3.29 2.22
CA GLY A 51 6.76 -2.47 3.29
C GLY A 51 6.45 -1.00 3.14
N PHE A 52 6.41 -0.33 4.28
CA PHE A 52 6.09 1.10 4.38
C PHE A 52 6.96 1.72 5.45
N LEU A 53 7.14 3.03 5.39
CA LEU A 53 7.97 3.74 6.35
C LEU A 53 7.24 4.09 7.63
N THR A 54 5.91 4.04 7.65
CA THR A 54 5.14 4.34 8.85
C THR A 54 4.18 3.20 9.20
N LYS A 55 3.87 3.10 10.49
CA LYS A 55 2.85 2.14 10.94
C LYS A 55 1.48 2.47 10.39
N ASP A 56 1.20 3.76 10.20
CA ASP A 56 -0.08 4.22 9.69
C ASP A 56 -0.32 3.71 8.26
N GLU A 57 0.70 3.81 7.41
CA GLU A 57 0.61 3.28 6.05
C GLU A 57 0.37 1.78 6.03
N LEU A 58 1.07 1.04 6.89
CA LEU A 58 0.89 -0.41 6.99
C LEU A 58 -0.52 -0.74 7.45
N LYS A 59 -1.05 0.00 8.42
CA LYS A 59 -2.41 -0.20 8.92
C LYS A 59 -3.43 0.02 7.81
N ILE A 60 -3.29 1.11 7.06
CA ILE A 60 -4.20 1.41 5.95
C ILE A 60 -4.08 0.35 4.86
N TYR A 61 -2.87 -0.10 4.55
CA TYR A 61 -2.66 -1.16 3.57
C TYR A 61 -3.44 -2.43 3.96
N LYS A 62 -3.37 -2.82 5.23
CA LYS A 62 -4.09 -3.99 5.72
C LYS A 62 -5.61 -3.81 5.63
N LEU A 63 -6.10 -2.62 5.93
CA LEU A 63 -7.53 -2.32 5.79
C LEU A 63 -7.96 -2.44 4.33
N LEU A 64 -7.15 -1.95 3.41
CA LEU A 64 -7.46 -2.04 1.98
C LEU A 64 -7.53 -3.49 1.52
N LEU A 65 -6.63 -4.35 2.01
CA LEU A 65 -6.66 -5.77 1.66
C LEU A 65 -7.92 -6.46 2.12
N GLY A 66 -8.56 -5.95 3.17
CA GLY A 66 -9.81 -6.50 3.67
C GLY A 66 -11.02 -6.12 2.84
N VAL A 67 -10.87 -5.19 1.90
CA VAL A 67 -11.98 -4.78 1.03
C VAL A 67 -12.11 -5.76 -0.12
N SER A 68 -13.34 -6.22 -0.34
CA SER A 68 -13.62 -7.15 -1.42
C SER A 68 -13.25 -6.55 -2.77
N GLY A 69 -12.46 -7.28 -3.56
CA GLY A 69 -12.01 -6.82 -4.87
C GLY A 69 -10.69 -6.07 -4.87
N ILE A 70 -10.08 -5.87 -3.69
CA ILE A 70 -8.76 -5.22 -3.61
C ILE A 70 -7.73 -6.23 -3.12
N GLY A 71 -6.74 -6.50 -3.97
CA GLY A 71 -5.58 -7.30 -3.61
C GLY A 71 -4.35 -6.43 -3.38
N PRO A 72 -3.17 -7.05 -3.21
CA PRO A 72 -1.94 -6.29 -2.97
C PRO A 72 -1.63 -5.23 -4.02
N LYS A 73 -1.81 -5.55 -5.31
CA LYS A 73 -1.55 -4.59 -6.38
C LYS A 73 -2.48 -3.39 -6.30
N GLY A 74 -3.77 -3.63 -6.05
CA GLY A 74 -4.74 -2.54 -5.93
C GLY A 74 -4.45 -1.66 -4.73
N ALA A 75 -4.11 -2.26 -3.60
CA ALA A 75 -3.78 -1.52 -2.39
C ALA A 75 -2.53 -0.66 -2.60
N LEU A 76 -1.47 -1.21 -3.21
CA LEU A 76 -0.28 -0.45 -3.52
C LEU A 76 -0.57 0.67 -4.51
N ALA A 77 -1.39 0.41 -5.52
CA ALA A 77 -1.76 1.41 -6.50
C ALA A 77 -2.46 2.61 -5.85
N ILE A 78 -3.38 2.34 -4.94
CA ILE A 78 -4.09 3.40 -4.21
C ILE A 78 -3.09 4.22 -3.39
N LEU A 79 -2.23 3.57 -2.63
CA LEU A 79 -1.26 4.26 -1.78
C LEU A 79 -0.13 4.92 -2.57
N SER A 80 -0.01 4.61 -3.87
CA SER A 80 0.95 5.30 -4.74
C SER A 80 0.41 6.61 -5.28
N VAL A 81 -0.91 6.76 -5.40
CA VAL A 81 -1.51 7.97 -5.97
C VAL A 81 -2.08 8.91 -4.90
N MET A 82 -2.23 8.44 -3.68
CA MET A 82 -2.76 9.28 -2.60
C MET A 82 -2.12 8.89 -1.27
N THR A 83 -1.99 9.89 -0.39
CA THR A 83 -1.49 9.63 0.96
C THR A 83 -2.58 8.99 1.79
N THR A 84 -2.21 8.51 3.00
CA THR A 84 -3.22 7.96 3.91
C THR A 84 -4.24 9.00 4.31
N ASP A 85 -3.82 10.27 4.47
CA ASP A 85 -4.75 11.35 4.79
C ASP A 85 -5.66 11.65 3.61
N ASP A 86 -5.14 11.66 2.39
CA ASP A 86 -5.96 11.85 1.18
C ASP A 86 -7.03 10.77 1.09
N LEU A 87 -6.66 9.53 1.41
CA LEU A 87 -7.60 8.43 1.38
C LEU A 87 -8.69 8.61 2.44
N ARG A 88 -8.31 9.02 3.65
CA ARG A 88 -9.29 9.28 4.71
C ARG A 88 -10.28 10.37 4.30
N PHE A 89 -9.79 11.45 3.71
CA PHE A 89 -10.66 12.52 3.23
C PHE A 89 -11.58 12.05 2.12
N ALA A 90 -11.09 11.22 1.21
CA ALA A 90 -11.90 10.68 0.13
C ALA A 90 -13.01 9.77 0.68
N VAL A 91 -12.69 8.97 1.69
CA VAL A 91 -13.68 8.09 2.32
C VAL A 91 -14.76 8.92 3.04
N LEU A 92 -14.35 9.92 3.81
CA LEU A 92 -15.29 10.77 4.53
C LEU A 92 -16.16 11.59 3.58
N GLY A 93 -15.62 12.01 2.46
CA GLY A 93 -16.35 12.82 1.49
C GLY A 93 -17.04 12.03 0.38
N ASP A 94 -17.04 10.71 0.46
CA ASP A 94 -17.61 9.83 -0.56
C ASP A 94 -17.03 10.08 -1.96
N ASP A 95 -15.73 10.38 -2.01
CA ASP A 95 -15.06 10.73 -3.28
C ASP A 95 -14.48 9.49 -3.97
N ALA A 96 -15.35 8.70 -4.56
CA ALA A 96 -14.94 7.48 -5.26
C ALA A 96 -14.05 7.78 -6.47
N LYS A 97 -14.25 8.93 -7.12
CA LYS A 97 -13.45 9.29 -8.29
C LYS A 97 -11.98 9.48 -7.95
N ALA A 98 -11.71 10.06 -6.78
CA ALA A 98 -10.32 10.23 -6.35
C ALA A 98 -9.63 8.88 -6.17
N ILE A 99 -10.32 7.92 -5.58
CA ILE A 99 -9.78 6.59 -5.34
C ILE A 99 -9.65 5.82 -6.67
N ALA A 100 -10.60 5.98 -7.56
CA ALA A 100 -10.60 5.29 -8.85
C ALA A 100 -9.50 5.78 -9.80
N LYS A 101 -8.77 6.83 -9.44
CA LYS A 101 -7.59 7.24 -10.21
C LYS A 101 -6.47 6.22 -10.11
N ALA A 102 -6.48 5.37 -9.09
CA ALA A 102 -5.48 4.32 -8.96
C ALA A 102 -5.63 3.31 -10.09
N PRO A 103 -4.52 2.92 -10.76
CA PRO A 103 -4.59 1.94 -11.84
C PRO A 103 -5.20 0.63 -11.36
N GLY A 104 -6.14 0.10 -12.12
CA GLY A 104 -6.79 -1.17 -11.79
C GLY A 104 -7.91 -1.07 -10.78
N VAL A 105 -8.21 0.12 -10.27
CA VAL A 105 -9.30 0.32 -9.31
C VAL A 105 -10.44 1.05 -10.02
N GLY A 106 -11.54 0.34 -10.24
CA GLY A 106 -12.70 0.91 -10.89
C GLY A 106 -13.59 1.67 -9.92
N THR A 107 -14.56 2.40 -10.47
CA THR A 107 -15.49 3.19 -9.67
C THR A 107 -16.28 2.32 -8.70
N LYS A 108 -16.73 1.16 -9.13
CA LYS A 108 -17.51 0.26 -8.26
C LYS A 108 -16.68 -0.24 -7.07
N THR A 109 -15.43 -0.59 -7.34
CA THR A 109 -14.51 -1.03 -6.28
C THR A 109 -14.25 0.12 -5.31
N ALA A 110 -14.04 1.33 -5.83
CA ALA A 110 -13.84 2.52 -5.00
C ALA A 110 -15.06 2.80 -4.13
N GLN A 111 -16.27 2.66 -4.66
CA GLN A 111 -17.49 2.85 -3.89
C GLN A 111 -17.61 1.82 -2.78
N ARG A 112 -17.28 0.56 -3.07
CA ARG A 112 -17.29 -0.50 -2.07
C ARG A 112 -16.28 -0.24 -0.97
N LEU A 113 -15.08 0.22 -1.36
CA LEU A 113 -14.03 0.58 -0.43
C LEU A 113 -14.53 1.62 0.56
N ILE A 114 -15.19 2.67 0.07
CA ILE A 114 -15.73 3.73 0.91
C ILE A 114 -16.73 3.16 1.91
N LEU A 115 -17.66 2.33 1.45
CA LEU A 115 -18.66 1.72 2.33
C LEU A 115 -18.01 0.89 3.43
N GLU A 116 -17.03 0.07 3.08
CA GLU A 116 -16.42 -0.82 4.06
C GLU A 116 -15.50 -0.07 5.01
N LEU A 117 -14.77 0.94 4.55
CA LEU A 117 -13.87 1.68 5.42
C LEU A 117 -14.56 2.68 6.33
N LYS A 118 -15.75 3.15 5.98
CA LYS A 118 -16.50 4.04 6.87
C LYS A 118 -16.86 3.38 8.20
N ASP A 119 -16.96 2.05 8.19
CA ASP A 119 -17.30 1.30 9.39
C ASP A 119 -16.09 0.98 10.27
N LYS A 120 -14.91 1.42 9.84
CA LYS A 120 -13.64 1.15 10.58
C LYS A 120 -13.09 2.46 11.19
#